data_9d46ba150b072567310bd0cee7d06057
#
_entry.id   9d46ba150b072567310bd0cee7d06057
#
_cell.length_a   1.000
_cell.length_b   1.000
_cell.length_c   1.000
_cell.angle_alpha   90.00
_cell.angle_beta   90.00
_cell.angle_gamma   90.00
#
_symmetry.space_group_name_H-M   'P 1'
#
loop_
_entity.id
_entity.type
_entity.pdbx_description
1 polymer ?
#
loop_
_entity_poly.entity_id
_entity_poly.type
_entity_poly.pdbx_seq_one_letter_code
_entity_poly.pdbx_strand_id
1 'polypeptide(L)'
;MEILKQLYKISSKSGMEDRIKSFVLGSVNDVDLKVDTDDIGNLFITKGIADTYPCVAAHLDEIHNPCEREIVIEGDKMFTVNRLWNRVGCGADDKNGLWVIINLLHSEPILKVALFVQEERTGDIPGCRGARACDLSFFSDVKFVLECDRKGCSDVVYIGKGETLLCERDFIPQNLLDYYGYEMVRGGKTDVVELKMRGLQIPVCNISCGYY
;
A
#
# COMPACT_ATOMS: atom_id res chain seq x y z
N MET A 1 -12.30 11.78 -0.51
CA MET A 1 -11.79 12.53 0.67
C MET A 1 -12.36 12.03 1.99
N GLU A 2 -13.66 11.70 2.10
CA GLU A 2 -14.22 11.24 3.39
C GLU A 2 -13.63 9.90 3.85
N ILE A 3 -13.47 8.93 2.96
CA ILE A 3 -12.82 7.64 3.25
C ILE A 3 -11.40 7.86 3.81
N LEU A 4 -10.59 8.75 3.21
CA LEU A 4 -9.24 9.04 3.68
C LEU A 4 -9.23 9.61 5.11
N LYS A 5 -10.17 10.50 5.44
CA LYS A 5 -10.31 11.03 6.80
C LYS A 5 -10.66 9.93 7.81
N GLN A 6 -11.51 8.99 7.42
CA GLN A 6 -11.86 7.86 8.27
C GLN A 6 -10.67 6.91 8.46
N LEU A 7 -9.91 6.60 7.40
CA LEU A 7 -8.67 5.84 7.48
C LEU A 7 -7.68 6.47 8.48
N TYR A 8 -7.48 7.79 8.43
CA TYR A 8 -6.56 8.49 9.33
C TYR A 8 -6.98 8.44 10.81
N LYS A 9 -8.27 8.28 11.10
CA LYS A 9 -8.78 8.11 12.48
C LYS A 9 -8.56 6.71 13.04
N ILE A 10 -8.35 5.70 12.19
CA ILE A 10 -8.14 4.32 12.63
C ILE A 10 -6.67 4.13 13.02
N SER A 11 -6.41 3.74 14.25
CA SER A 11 -5.09 3.24 14.64
C SER A 11 -4.92 1.79 14.19
N SER A 12 -3.80 1.51 13.52
CA SER A 12 -3.44 0.19 13.00
C SER A 12 -1.96 -0.12 13.27
N LYS A 13 -1.53 -0.01 14.53
CA LYS A 13 -0.16 -0.35 14.88
C LYS A 13 0.19 -1.76 14.41
N SER A 14 1.43 -1.94 13.97
CA SER A 14 1.96 -3.24 13.52
C SER A 14 1.60 -4.37 14.48
N GLY A 15 0.90 -5.40 13.98
CA GLY A 15 0.31 -6.49 14.75
C GLY A 15 -1.11 -6.21 15.30
N MET A 16 -1.72 -5.07 14.98
CA MET A 16 -3.07 -4.67 15.42
C MET A 16 -3.92 -4.17 14.24
N GLU A 17 -3.87 -4.84 13.09
CA GLU A 17 -4.44 -4.37 11.82
C GLU A 17 -5.93 -4.73 11.63
N ASP A 18 -6.58 -5.46 12.54
CA ASP A 18 -7.95 -5.98 12.34
C ASP A 18 -8.99 -4.87 12.09
N ARG A 19 -8.85 -3.72 12.74
CA ARG A 19 -9.79 -2.60 12.56
C ARG A 19 -9.65 -1.97 11.17
N ILE A 20 -8.43 -1.79 10.67
CA ILE A 20 -8.20 -1.22 9.34
C ILE A 20 -8.62 -2.20 8.25
N LYS A 21 -8.37 -3.52 8.41
CA LYS A 21 -8.87 -4.57 7.52
C LYS A 21 -10.38 -4.53 7.40
N SER A 22 -11.08 -4.51 8.56
CA SER A 22 -12.54 -4.44 8.60
C SER A 22 -13.07 -3.18 7.92
N PHE A 23 -12.39 -2.05 8.09
CA PHE A 23 -12.76 -0.80 7.44
C PHE A 23 -12.58 -0.86 5.92
N VAL A 24 -11.43 -1.37 5.44
CA VAL A 24 -11.16 -1.53 4.00
C VAL A 24 -12.22 -2.41 3.36
N LEU A 25 -12.49 -3.60 3.93
CA LEU A 25 -13.51 -4.52 3.42
C LEU A 25 -14.92 -3.91 3.48
N GLY A 26 -15.24 -3.21 4.56
CA GLY A 26 -16.52 -2.50 4.69
C GLY A 26 -16.70 -1.36 3.68
N SER A 27 -15.60 -0.74 3.25
CA SER A 27 -15.62 0.34 2.25
C SER A 27 -15.86 -0.15 0.81
N VAL A 28 -15.78 -1.47 0.56
CA VAL A 28 -15.95 -2.10 -0.76
C VAL A 28 -17.00 -3.22 -0.73
N ASN A 29 -17.87 -3.23 0.27
CA ASN A 29 -18.86 -4.29 0.49
C ASN A 29 -19.96 -4.36 -0.59
N ASP A 30 -20.10 -3.32 -1.40
CA ASP A 30 -21.00 -3.22 -2.56
C ASP A 30 -20.36 -3.70 -3.87
N VAL A 31 -19.08 -4.11 -3.82
CA VAL A 31 -18.32 -4.63 -4.98
C VAL A 31 -18.24 -6.15 -4.88
N ASP A 32 -18.46 -6.84 -6.00
CA ASP A 32 -18.29 -8.31 -6.07
C ASP A 32 -16.80 -8.65 -6.08
N LEU A 33 -16.32 -9.20 -4.97
CA LEU A 33 -14.92 -9.48 -4.71
C LEU A 33 -14.71 -10.88 -4.15
N LYS A 34 -13.67 -11.57 -4.60
CA LYS A 34 -13.11 -12.71 -3.90
C LYS A 34 -12.04 -12.21 -2.93
N VAL A 35 -12.19 -12.53 -1.65
CA VAL A 35 -11.25 -12.14 -0.59
C VAL A 35 -10.68 -13.39 0.06
N ASP A 36 -9.36 -13.48 0.08
CA ASP A 36 -8.61 -14.54 0.74
C ASP A 36 -7.69 -13.91 1.82
N THR A 37 -7.44 -14.64 2.90
CA THR A 37 -6.54 -14.21 4.00
C THR A 37 -5.57 -15.35 4.28
N ASP A 38 -4.27 -15.05 4.40
CA ASP A 38 -3.28 -16.04 4.81
C ASP A 38 -3.10 -16.11 6.33
N ASP A 39 -2.28 -17.06 6.80
CA ASP A 39 -2.08 -17.36 8.22
C ASP A 39 -1.46 -16.19 9.01
N ILE A 40 -0.70 -15.30 8.37
CA ILE A 40 -0.14 -14.11 9.03
C ILE A 40 -1.14 -12.95 9.06
N GLY A 41 -2.20 -13.02 8.23
CA GLY A 41 -3.28 -12.05 8.18
C GLY A 41 -3.18 -11.04 7.04
N ASN A 42 -2.38 -11.28 6.00
CA ASN A 42 -2.45 -10.51 4.77
C ASN A 42 -3.83 -10.67 4.12
N LEU A 43 -4.31 -9.63 3.42
CA LEU A 43 -5.52 -9.71 2.62
C LEU A 43 -5.17 -9.74 1.13
N PHE A 44 -5.75 -10.71 0.42
CA PHE A 44 -5.65 -10.84 -1.02
C PHE A 44 -7.03 -10.72 -1.64
N ILE A 45 -7.20 -9.74 -2.53
CA ILE A 45 -8.48 -9.45 -3.15
C ILE A 45 -8.36 -9.65 -4.66
N THR A 46 -9.36 -10.33 -5.24
CA THR A 46 -9.48 -10.48 -6.69
C THR A 46 -10.83 -9.95 -7.13
N LYS A 47 -10.83 -9.01 -8.07
CA LYS A 47 -12.01 -8.43 -8.71
C LYS A 47 -12.07 -8.82 -10.18
N GLY A 48 -13.26 -9.26 -10.61
CA GLY A 48 -13.53 -9.64 -12.00
C GLY A 48 -12.89 -10.98 -12.40
N ILE A 49 -13.08 -11.37 -13.66
CA ILE A 49 -12.54 -12.61 -14.24
C ILE A 49 -11.70 -12.24 -15.44
N ALA A 50 -10.43 -12.64 -15.44
CA ALA A 50 -9.48 -12.41 -16.52
C ALA A 50 -8.38 -13.48 -16.51
N ASP A 51 -7.70 -13.66 -17.67
CA ASP A 51 -6.56 -14.57 -17.76
C ASP A 51 -5.34 -13.99 -17.03
N THR A 52 -5.24 -12.66 -16.94
CA THR A 52 -4.15 -11.97 -16.26
C THR A 52 -4.63 -10.65 -15.65
N TYR A 53 -4.02 -10.24 -14.54
CA TYR A 53 -4.43 -9.08 -13.75
C TYR A 53 -3.32 -8.04 -13.57
N PRO A 54 -3.65 -6.73 -13.57
CA PRO A 54 -2.86 -5.77 -12.81
C PRO A 54 -3.00 -6.04 -11.32
N CYS A 55 -1.97 -5.75 -10.53
CA CYS A 55 -2.04 -5.86 -9.09
C CYS A 55 -1.55 -4.56 -8.43
N VAL A 56 -2.25 -4.14 -7.38
CA VAL A 56 -1.83 -3.01 -6.54
C VAL A 56 -1.61 -3.50 -5.11
N ALA A 57 -0.55 -3.01 -4.48
CA ALA A 57 -0.19 -3.37 -3.12
C ALA A 57 -0.08 -2.15 -2.21
N ALA A 58 -0.32 -2.35 -0.93
CA ALA A 58 -0.14 -1.41 0.17
C ALA A 58 0.03 -2.17 1.48
N HIS A 59 0.48 -1.51 2.55
CA HIS A 59 0.47 -2.14 3.85
C HIS A 59 -0.63 -1.60 4.79
N LEU A 60 -0.97 -2.39 5.79
CA LEU A 60 -2.10 -2.14 6.68
C LEU A 60 -1.68 -1.49 8.00
N ASP A 61 -0.45 -1.65 8.39
CA ASP A 61 0.06 -1.20 9.67
C ASP A 61 0.66 0.21 9.65
N GLU A 62 0.94 0.73 10.82
CA GLU A 62 1.63 2.00 11.05
C GLU A 62 2.54 1.91 12.28
N ILE A 63 3.55 2.78 12.36
CA ILE A 63 4.49 2.82 13.49
C ILE A 63 3.92 3.45 14.77
N HIS A 64 2.82 4.19 14.66
CA HIS A 64 2.33 5.01 15.76
C HIS A 64 1.57 4.20 16.82
N ASN A 65 1.75 4.58 18.07
CA ASN A 65 0.96 4.00 19.15
C ASN A 65 -0.52 4.38 19.01
N PRO A 66 -1.43 3.47 19.36
CA PRO A 66 -2.86 3.74 19.33
C PRO A 66 -3.23 4.98 20.15
N CYS A 67 -3.96 5.89 19.54
CA CYS A 67 -4.52 7.05 20.20
C CYS A 67 -5.78 7.51 19.46
N GLU A 68 -6.63 8.28 20.16
CA GLU A 68 -7.71 8.98 19.48
C GLU A 68 -7.14 10.13 18.65
N ARG A 69 -7.73 10.33 17.48
CA ARG A 69 -7.27 11.28 16.48
C ARG A 69 -8.41 12.13 15.96
N GLU A 70 -8.21 13.44 15.95
CA GLU A 70 -9.06 14.39 15.26
C GLU A 70 -8.35 14.91 14.01
N ILE A 71 -9.12 15.09 12.93
CA ILE A 71 -8.60 15.59 11.66
C ILE A 71 -8.56 17.10 11.70
N VAL A 72 -7.41 17.66 11.34
CA VAL A 72 -7.24 19.09 11.08
C VAL A 72 -6.86 19.28 9.62
N ILE A 73 -7.53 20.24 8.97
CA ILE A 73 -7.22 20.67 7.60
C ILE A 73 -6.77 22.11 7.66
N GLU A 74 -5.57 22.37 7.17
CA GLU A 74 -4.98 23.71 7.12
C GLU A 74 -4.42 23.93 5.69
N GLY A 75 -5.15 24.75 4.93
CA GLY A 75 -4.85 24.92 3.50
C GLY A 75 -5.00 23.61 2.71
N ASP A 76 -3.94 23.19 2.08
CA ASP A 76 -3.84 21.94 1.32
C ASP A 76 -3.35 20.73 2.14
N LYS A 77 -3.10 20.92 3.44
CA LYS A 77 -2.55 19.91 4.34
C LYS A 77 -3.62 19.32 5.25
N MET A 78 -3.56 18.01 5.41
CA MET A 78 -4.36 17.25 6.36
C MET A 78 -3.45 16.53 7.34
N PHE A 79 -3.73 16.70 8.65
CA PHE A 79 -2.97 16.04 9.70
C PHE A 79 -3.88 15.67 10.87
N THR A 80 -3.37 14.96 11.85
CA THR A 80 -4.13 14.56 13.02
C THR A 80 -3.56 15.15 14.31
N VAL A 81 -4.47 15.41 15.24
CA VAL A 81 -4.16 15.84 16.62
C VAL A 81 -4.85 14.91 17.62
N ASN A 82 -4.29 14.78 18.81
CA ASN A 82 -4.93 14.09 19.92
C ASN A 82 -5.88 15.03 20.69
N ARG A 83 -6.54 14.53 21.73
CA ARG A 83 -7.43 15.33 22.61
C ARG A 83 -6.78 16.55 23.26
N LEU A 84 -5.46 16.57 23.38
CA LEU A 84 -4.69 17.69 23.93
C LEU A 84 -4.18 18.65 22.84
N TRP A 85 -4.66 18.50 21.60
CA TRP A 85 -4.26 19.29 20.43
C TRP A 85 -2.78 19.14 20.05
N ASN A 86 -2.10 18.11 20.55
CA ASN A 86 -0.77 17.78 20.08
C ASN A 86 -0.85 17.04 18.75
N ARG A 87 0.02 17.38 17.81
CA ARG A 87 0.17 16.62 16.56
C ARG A 87 0.54 15.17 16.86
N VAL A 88 -0.16 14.25 16.22
CA VAL A 88 0.11 12.81 16.27
C VAL A 88 0.13 12.25 14.85
N GLY A 89 0.82 11.15 14.64
CA GLY A 89 0.87 10.53 13.32
C GLY A 89 -0.51 10.01 12.89
N CYS A 90 -0.88 10.27 11.65
CA CYS A 90 -2.12 9.76 11.05
C CYS A 90 -1.96 8.40 10.37
N GLY A 91 -0.71 7.91 10.24
CA GLY A 91 -0.40 6.71 9.47
C GLY A 91 -0.68 6.89 7.98
N ALA A 92 -0.36 8.07 7.41
CA ALA A 92 -0.51 8.32 5.98
C ALA A 92 0.32 7.33 5.15
N ASP A 93 1.41 6.89 5.70
CA ASP A 93 2.17 5.69 5.44
C ASP A 93 1.50 4.51 6.17
N ASP A 94 0.72 3.59 5.56
CA ASP A 94 0.36 3.61 4.13
C ASP A 94 -1.16 3.73 3.89
N LYS A 95 -1.86 4.52 4.70
CA LYS A 95 -3.31 4.74 4.52
C LYS A 95 -3.65 5.48 3.23
N ASN A 96 -2.67 6.19 2.65
CA ASN A 96 -2.83 6.78 1.33
C ASN A 96 -2.91 5.69 0.26
N GLY A 97 -2.04 4.70 0.31
CA GLY A 97 -2.12 3.52 -0.56
C GLY A 97 -3.43 2.76 -0.39
N LEU A 98 -3.90 2.58 0.84
CA LEU A 98 -5.22 1.97 1.10
C LEU A 98 -6.36 2.79 0.48
N TRP A 99 -6.29 4.12 0.55
CA TRP A 99 -7.28 4.99 -0.09
C TRP A 99 -7.26 4.86 -1.62
N VAL A 100 -6.10 4.81 -2.24
CA VAL A 100 -5.94 4.56 -3.68
C VAL A 100 -6.57 3.23 -4.06
N ILE A 101 -6.26 2.16 -3.32
CA ILE A 101 -6.77 0.81 -3.56
C ILE A 101 -8.29 0.75 -3.45
N ILE A 102 -8.90 1.36 -2.44
CA ILE A 102 -10.36 1.40 -2.30
C ILE A 102 -11.00 2.07 -3.52
N ASN A 103 -10.44 3.18 -4.00
CA ASN A 103 -10.97 3.85 -5.21
C ASN A 103 -10.79 2.98 -6.46
N LEU A 104 -9.65 2.30 -6.64
CA LEU A 104 -9.43 1.40 -7.77
C LEU A 104 -10.38 0.19 -7.72
N LEU A 105 -10.67 -0.36 -6.54
CA LEU A 105 -11.65 -1.43 -6.39
C LEU A 105 -13.06 -1.00 -6.80
N HIS A 106 -13.42 0.28 -6.70
CA HIS A 106 -14.69 0.79 -7.23
C HIS A 106 -14.64 1.06 -8.74
N SER A 107 -13.52 1.56 -9.28
CA SER A 107 -13.43 2.02 -10.67
C SER A 107 -13.01 0.93 -11.67
N GLU A 108 -12.07 0.07 -11.31
CA GLU A 108 -11.49 -0.89 -12.25
C GLU A 108 -12.32 -2.17 -12.36
N PRO A 109 -12.56 -2.69 -13.57
CA PRO A 109 -13.37 -3.91 -13.76
C PRO A 109 -12.61 -5.18 -13.38
N ILE A 110 -11.28 -5.19 -13.51
CA ILE A 110 -10.40 -6.31 -13.17
C ILE A 110 -9.21 -5.79 -12.36
N LEU A 111 -8.97 -6.37 -11.20
CA LEU A 111 -7.87 -5.96 -10.33
C LEU A 111 -7.55 -7.08 -9.34
N LYS A 112 -6.27 -7.30 -9.05
CA LYS A 112 -5.81 -7.97 -7.84
C LYS A 112 -5.22 -6.95 -6.87
N VAL A 113 -5.41 -7.22 -5.58
CA VAL A 113 -4.88 -6.38 -4.49
C VAL A 113 -4.19 -7.28 -3.48
N ALA A 114 -3.00 -6.86 -3.05
CA ALA A 114 -2.28 -7.47 -1.94
C ALA A 114 -2.09 -6.43 -0.83
N LEU A 115 -2.71 -6.67 0.33
CA LEU A 115 -2.56 -5.82 1.50
C LEU A 115 -1.75 -6.56 2.56
N PHE A 116 -0.56 -6.06 2.84
CA PHE A 116 0.38 -6.70 3.73
C PHE A 116 0.23 -6.20 5.17
N VAL A 117 0.46 -7.10 6.12
CA VAL A 117 0.55 -6.77 7.55
C VAL A 117 2.01 -6.64 7.95
N GLN A 118 2.27 -5.85 8.99
CA GLN A 118 3.58 -5.77 9.66
C GLN A 118 4.71 -5.42 8.67
N GLU A 119 4.46 -4.45 7.78
CA GLU A 119 5.50 -3.85 6.92
C GLU A 119 6.49 -3.06 7.77
N GLU A 120 5.99 -2.33 8.74
CA GLU A 120 6.77 -1.46 9.58
C GLU A 120 7.68 -2.22 10.56
N ARG A 121 8.87 -1.69 10.74
CA ARG A 121 9.80 -2.22 11.74
C ARG A 121 9.34 -1.88 13.16
N THR A 122 9.22 -2.87 14.01
CA THR A 122 8.84 -2.67 15.41
C THR A 122 9.98 -3.13 16.34
N GLY A 123 10.74 -2.20 16.89
CA GLY A 123 11.92 -2.51 17.70
C GLY A 123 12.95 -3.33 16.92
N ASP A 124 13.27 -4.53 17.42
CA ASP A 124 14.19 -5.47 16.78
C ASP A 124 13.53 -6.39 15.75
N ILE A 125 12.21 -6.33 15.63
CA ILE A 125 11.45 -7.12 14.64
C ILE A 125 11.56 -6.44 13.28
N PRO A 126 12.14 -7.14 12.28
CA PRO A 126 12.28 -6.56 10.95
C PRO A 126 10.92 -6.38 10.27
N GLY A 127 10.75 -5.31 9.51
CA GLY A 127 9.55 -5.03 8.73
C GLY A 127 9.35 -5.96 7.52
N CYS A 128 8.29 -5.74 6.74
CA CYS A 128 7.83 -6.53 5.60
C CYS A 128 7.54 -7.99 5.94
N ARG A 129 7.01 -8.25 7.14
CA ARG A 129 6.74 -9.64 7.58
C ARG A 129 5.63 -10.29 6.77
N GLY A 130 4.60 -9.53 6.42
CA GLY A 130 3.53 -9.99 5.55
C GLY A 130 4.05 -10.46 4.20
N ALA A 131 4.82 -9.61 3.51
CA ALA A 131 5.41 -9.97 2.22
C ALA A 131 6.39 -11.14 2.31
N ARG A 132 7.11 -11.30 3.44
CA ARG A 132 7.98 -12.46 3.65
C ARG A 132 7.23 -13.77 3.79
N ALA A 133 6.06 -13.75 4.36
CA ALA A 133 5.30 -14.97 4.68
C ALA A 133 4.31 -15.35 3.58
N CYS A 134 3.88 -14.40 2.73
CA CYS A 134 2.83 -14.62 1.73
C CYS A 134 3.18 -15.72 0.73
N ASP A 135 2.17 -16.41 0.21
CA ASP A 135 2.33 -17.35 -0.89
C ASP A 135 2.43 -16.58 -2.23
N LEU A 136 3.55 -16.76 -2.94
CA LEU A 136 3.77 -16.14 -4.24
C LEU A 136 2.85 -16.68 -5.34
N SER A 137 2.16 -17.80 -5.12
CA SER A 137 1.20 -18.35 -6.09
C SER A 137 0.03 -17.40 -6.39
N PHE A 138 -0.32 -16.49 -5.45
CA PHE A 138 -1.29 -15.42 -5.70
C PHE A 138 -0.95 -14.57 -6.92
N PHE A 139 0.35 -14.40 -7.19
CA PHE A 139 0.85 -13.56 -8.29
C PHE A 139 1.05 -14.32 -9.61
N SER A 140 0.68 -15.60 -9.70
CA SER A 140 0.96 -16.44 -10.89
C SER A 140 0.29 -15.95 -12.18
N ASP A 141 -0.83 -15.26 -12.08
CA ASP A 141 -1.60 -14.65 -13.17
C ASP A 141 -1.53 -13.11 -13.16
N VAL A 142 -0.59 -12.53 -12.40
CA VAL A 142 -0.38 -11.09 -12.32
C VAL A 142 0.66 -10.64 -13.34
N LYS A 143 0.36 -9.56 -14.09
CA LYS A 143 1.29 -8.95 -15.06
C LYS A 143 2.35 -8.10 -14.41
N PHE A 144 1.96 -7.34 -13.38
CA PHE A 144 2.84 -6.43 -12.63
C PHE A 144 2.20 -6.08 -11.27
N VAL A 145 3.02 -5.61 -10.33
CA VAL A 145 2.54 -5.06 -9.05
C VAL A 145 2.97 -3.60 -8.93
N LEU A 146 2.02 -2.71 -8.67
CA LEU A 146 2.27 -1.33 -8.25
C LEU A 146 2.01 -1.23 -6.74
N GLU A 147 3.04 -0.97 -5.97
CA GLU A 147 2.91 -0.66 -4.54
C GLU A 147 2.73 0.84 -4.36
N CYS A 148 1.74 1.26 -3.60
CA CYS A 148 1.45 2.67 -3.32
C CYS A 148 1.98 3.06 -1.94
N ASP A 149 3.29 2.90 -1.70
CA ASP A 149 3.95 3.07 -0.40
C ASP A 149 5.24 3.88 -0.54
N ARG A 150 5.17 4.99 -1.24
CA ARG A 150 6.31 5.89 -1.37
C ARG A 150 5.90 7.31 -0.99
N LYS A 151 6.69 7.95 -0.14
CA LYS A 151 6.49 9.36 0.24
C LYS A 151 6.58 10.29 -0.96
N GLY A 152 6.00 11.50 -0.81
CA GLY A 152 6.01 12.51 -1.87
C GLY A 152 5.00 12.21 -2.97
N CYS A 153 5.17 12.83 -4.12
CA CYS A 153 4.17 12.79 -5.22
C CYS A 153 4.79 12.63 -6.61
N SER A 154 6.07 12.25 -6.71
CA SER A 154 6.79 12.25 -7.99
C SER A 154 7.74 11.09 -8.21
N ASP A 155 7.84 10.15 -7.29
CA ASP A 155 8.80 9.05 -7.39
C ASP A 155 8.13 7.74 -7.85
N VAL A 156 8.81 7.03 -8.76
CA VAL A 156 8.58 5.60 -9.05
C VAL A 156 9.88 4.86 -8.79
N VAL A 157 9.88 4.01 -7.79
CA VAL A 157 11.06 3.22 -7.42
C VAL A 157 11.17 1.99 -8.32
N TYR A 158 12.25 1.89 -9.09
CA TYR A 158 12.55 0.76 -9.98
C TYR A 158 13.74 -0.09 -9.53
N ILE A 159 14.55 0.42 -8.60
CA ILE A 159 15.62 -0.33 -7.91
C ILE A 159 15.44 -0.11 -6.41
N GLY A 160 15.26 -1.18 -5.68
CA GLY A 160 15.10 -1.17 -4.22
C GLY A 160 16.41 -1.40 -3.47
N LYS A 161 16.28 -1.64 -2.16
CA LYS A 161 17.40 -1.91 -1.26
C LYS A 161 18.26 -3.07 -1.77
N GLY A 162 19.59 -2.93 -1.66
CA GLY A 162 20.56 -3.95 -2.05
C GLY A 162 20.68 -4.14 -3.56
N GLU A 163 20.41 -3.09 -4.34
CA GLU A 163 20.43 -3.11 -5.81
C GLU A 163 19.40 -4.09 -6.42
N THR A 164 18.32 -4.38 -5.67
CA THR A 164 17.26 -5.27 -6.16
C THR A 164 16.52 -4.58 -7.30
N LEU A 165 16.66 -5.10 -8.52
CA LEU A 165 15.91 -4.63 -9.68
C LEU A 165 14.43 -5.00 -9.53
N LEU A 166 13.55 -4.00 -9.51
CA LEU A 166 12.11 -4.17 -9.37
C LEU A 166 11.44 -4.27 -10.75
N CYS A 167 11.80 -3.38 -11.66
CA CYS A 167 11.38 -3.41 -13.06
C CYS A 167 12.44 -2.73 -13.93
N GLU A 168 12.34 -2.89 -15.23
CA GLU A 168 13.16 -2.14 -16.18
C GLU A 168 12.83 -0.65 -16.11
N ARG A 169 13.83 0.21 -16.40
CA ARG A 169 13.66 1.66 -16.28
C ARG A 169 12.61 2.24 -17.23
N ASP A 170 12.35 1.56 -18.33
CA ASP A 170 11.35 1.92 -19.35
C ASP A 170 10.00 1.17 -19.16
N PHE A 171 9.83 0.47 -18.03
CA PHE A 171 8.59 -0.25 -17.70
C PHE A 171 7.36 0.67 -17.73
N ILE A 172 7.48 1.89 -17.22
CA ILE A 172 6.47 2.93 -17.39
C ILE A 172 6.93 3.85 -18.53
N PRO A 173 6.13 4.03 -19.60
CA PRO A 173 6.48 4.90 -20.71
C PRO A 173 6.80 6.32 -20.26
N GLN A 174 7.90 6.91 -20.78
CA GLN A 174 8.38 8.22 -20.37
C GLN A 174 7.32 9.32 -20.52
N ASN A 175 6.51 9.27 -21.57
CA ASN A 175 5.43 10.24 -21.80
C ASN A 175 4.35 10.20 -20.70
N LEU A 176 4.12 9.06 -20.04
CA LEU A 176 3.23 8.97 -18.89
C LEU A 176 3.89 9.54 -17.64
N LEU A 177 5.17 9.23 -17.42
CA LEU A 177 5.93 9.83 -16.31
C LEU A 177 5.93 11.35 -16.41
N ASP A 178 6.25 11.89 -17.58
CA ASP A 178 6.28 13.34 -17.83
C ASP A 178 4.91 14.00 -17.63
N TYR A 179 3.84 13.34 -18.14
CA TYR A 179 2.48 13.85 -18.03
C TYR A 179 2.00 13.97 -16.57
N TYR A 180 2.34 13.00 -15.73
CA TYR A 180 1.96 12.98 -14.33
C TYR A 180 3.02 13.57 -13.39
N GLY A 181 4.18 13.97 -13.90
CA GLY A 181 5.27 14.55 -13.12
C GLY A 181 6.00 13.54 -12.24
N TYR A 182 6.11 12.28 -12.70
CA TYR A 182 6.86 11.24 -12.01
C TYR A 182 8.24 11.01 -12.61
N GLU A 183 9.16 10.53 -11.77
CA GLU A 183 10.52 10.16 -12.16
C GLU A 183 10.86 8.75 -11.66
N MET A 184 11.63 7.99 -12.48
CA MET A 184 12.16 6.70 -12.09
C MET A 184 13.36 6.89 -11.16
N VAL A 185 13.25 6.43 -9.91
CA VAL A 185 14.24 6.63 -8.85
C VAL A 185 14.68 5.33 -8.18
N ARG A 186 15.75 5.42 -7.38
CA ARG A 186 16.17 4.34 -6.47
C ARG A 186 15.49 4.54 -5.12
N GLY A 187 15.16 3.45 -4.44
CA GLY A 187 14.46 3.49 -3.16
C GLY A 187 15.02 2.56 -2.09
N GLY A 188 14.27 2.47 -1.01
CA GLY A 188 14.57 1.68 0.16
C GLY A 188 14.06 0.24 0.08
N LYS A 189 13.76 -0.30 1.25
CA LYS A 189 13.12 -1.58 1.46
C LYS A 189 11.61 -1.35 1.60
N THR A 190 10.81 -2.16 0.92
CA THR A 190 9.35 -2.21 1.01
C THR A 190 8.88 -3.63 0.72
N ASP A 191 7.58 -3.88 0.78
CA ASP A 191 7.01 -5.21 0.54
C ASP A 191 7.33 -5.74 -0.86
N VAL A 192 7.26 -4.91 -1.93
CA VAL A 192 7.60 -5.37 -3.29
C VAL A 192 9.08 -5.68 -3.47
N VAL A 193 9.97 -5.02 -2.74
CA VAL A 193 11.41 -5.38 -2.69
C VAL A 193 11.57 -6.77 -2.07
N GLU A 194 10.86 -7.05 -1.00
CA GLU A 194 10.88 -8.36 -0.33
C GLU A 194 10.33 -9.46 -1.25
N LEU A 195 9.22 -9.21 -1.98
CA LEU A 195 8.68 -10.13 -2.97
C LEU A 195 9.70 -10.47 -4.07
N LYS A 196 10.42 -9.46 -4.60
CA LYS A 196 11.50 -9.68 -5.59
C LYS A 196 12.64 -10.50 -5.01
N MET A 197 13.07 -10.21 -3.79
CA MET A 197 14.14 -10.97 -3.11
C MET A 197 13.74 -12.44 -2.87
N ARG A 198 12.44 -12.73 -2.73
CA ARG A 198 11.90 -14.09 -2.64
C ARG A 198 11.69 -14.78 -3.99
N GLY A 199 11.99 -14.10 -5.08
CA GLY A 199 11.99 -14.70 -6.42
C GLY A 199 10.73 -14.39 -7.27
N LEU A 200 9.93 -13.39 -6.93
CA LEU A 200 8.86 -12.93 -7.80
C LEU A 200 9.44 -12.38 -9.11
N GLN A 201 9.08 -13.00 -10.26
CA GLN A 201 9.72 -12.70 -11.55
C GLN A 201 9.05 -11.52 -12.30
N ILE A 202 7.78 -11.23 -12.03
CA ILE A 202 7.06 -10.15 -12.73
C ILE A 202 7.60 -8.77 -12.35
N PRO A 203 7.43 -7.73 -13.21
CA PRO A 203 7.77 -6.36 -12.87
C PRO A 203 6.99 -5.88 -11.64
N VAL A 204 7.68 -5.16 -10.76
CA VAL A 204 7.06 -4.47 -9.63
C VAL A 204 7.66 -3.07 -9.50
N CYS A 205 6.95 -2.12 -8.92
CA CYS A 205 7.52 -0.83 -8.53
C CYS A 205 6.76 -0.26 -7.32
N ASN A 206 7.39 0.70 -6.63
CA ASN A 206 6.76 1.44 -5.56
C ASN A 206 6.60 2.91 -5.98
N ILE A 207 5.37 3.43 -5.93
CA ILE A 207 4.99 4.74 -6.43
C ILE A 207 4.59 5.68 -5.29
N SER A 208 4.98 6.95 -5.40
CA SER A 208 4.57 8.00 -4.46
C SER A 208 3.07 8.20 -4.45
N CYS A 209 2.47 8.26 -3.26
CA CYS A 209 1.02 8.37 -3.05
C CYS A 209 0.62 9.58 -2.17
N GLY A 210 1.50 10.58 -2.03
CA GLY A 210 1.16 11.90 -1.51
C GLY A 210 1.24 12.06 0.01
N TYR A 211 1.95 11.24 0.73
CA TYR A 211 2.23 11.48 2.14
C TYR A 211 3.61 12.16 2.35
N TYR A 212 3.69 13.05 3.40
CA TYR A 212 4.78 14.00 3.75
C TYR A 212 4.95 15.19 2.83
#